data_82ae028d5fbb5dc1770e3f53a7f1053d
#
_entry.id   82ae028d5fbb5dc1770e3f53a7f1053d
#
_cell.length_a   1.000
_cell.length_b   1.000
_cell.length_c   1.000
_cell.angle_alpha   90.00
_cell.angle_beta   90.00
_cell.angle_gamma   90.00
#
_symmetry.space_group_name_H-M   'P 1'
#
loop_
_entity.id
_entity.type
_entity.pdbx_description
1 polymer ?
#
loop_
_entity_poly.entity_id
_entity_poly.type
_entity_poly.pdbx_seq_one_letter_code
_entity_poly.pdbx_strand_id
1 'polypeptide(L)'
;MPKATLLAGSMTAEQFDAIAARFAQMSARGKALARRVLVDGLSIADAAREFGLSRERGTQCVRKFDNALYPADWVSAVVRLPPALMLAVQEMEKEALAKWRAERAAVLEKR
;
A
#
# COMPACT_ATOMS: atom_id res chain seq x y z
N MET A 1 0.95 -6.51 -16.42
CA MET A 1 -0.06 -6.29 -15.37
C MET A 1 0.04 -4.88 -14.83
N PRO A 2 -1.07 -4.18 -14.66
CA PRO A 2 -1.03 -2.87 -14.05
C PRO A 2 -0.48 -2.95 -12.64
N LYS A 3 0.27 -1.94 -12.22
CA LYS A 3 0.80 -1.87 -10.85
C LYS A 3 -0.28 -1.95 -9.79
N ALA A 4 -1.47 -1.45 -10.11
CA ALA A 4 -2.62 -1.49 -9.22
C ALA A 4 -2.97 -2.90 -8.76
N THR A 5 -2.79 -3.89 -9.62
CA THR A 5 -3.11 -5.29 -9.30
C THR A 5 -2.18 -5.86 -8.23
N LEU A 6 -0.93 -5.36 -8.16
CA LEU A 6 0.03 -5.81 -7.15
C LEU A 6 -0.31 -5.29 -5.75
N LEU A 7 -0.99 -4.14 -5.65
CA LEU A 7 -1.38 -3.54 -4.38
C LEU A 7 -2.74 -4.05 -3.89
N ALA A 8 -3.56 -4.60 -4.79
CA ALA A 8 -4.91 -5.06 -4.44
C ALA A 8 -4.84 -6.17 -3.38
N GLY A 9 -5.57 -5.99 -2.29
CA GLY A 9 -5.62 -6.96 -1.20
C GLY A 9 -4.33 -7.11 -0.41
N SER A 10 -3.41 -6.15 -0.49
CA SER A 10 -2.10 -6.23 0.16
C SER A 10 -2.11 -5.86 1.64
N MET A 11 -3.24 -5.43 2.17
CA MET A 11 -3.34 -4.87 3.51
C MET A 11 -4.50 -5.52 4.27
N THR A 12 -4.32 -5.76 5.58
CA THR A 12 -5.43 -6.20 6.43
C THR A 12 -6.29 -5.01 6.81
N ALA A 13 -7.55 -5.28 7.23
CA ALA A 13 -8.45 -4.22 7.68
C ALA A 13 -7.85 -3.46 8.88
N GLU A 14 -7.22 -4.17 9.80
CA GLU A 14 -6.61 -3.55 10.98
C GLU A 14 -5.44 -2.64 10.60
N GLN A 15 -4.58 -3.09 9.68
CA GLN A 15 -3.48 -2.27 9.17
C GLN A 15 -4.01 -1.01 8.49
N PHE A 16 -5.06 -1.15 7.69
CA PHE A 16 -5.68 -0.04 7.00
C PHE A 16 -6.25 0.98 7.99
N ASP A 17 -7.02 0.52 8.97
CA ASP A 17 -7.66 1.40 9.94
C ASP A 17 -6.64 2.18 10.76
N ALA A 18 -5.53 1.55 11.15
CA ALA A 18 -4.46 2.20 11.89
C ALA A 18 -3.81 3.33 11.07
N ILE A 19 -3.61 3.10 9.76
CA ILE A 19 -3.03 4.11 8.88
C ILE A 19 -4.05 5.21 8.58
N ALA A 20 -5.32 4.84 8.36
CA ALA A 20 -6.38 5.81 8.06
C ALA A 20 -6.54 6.85 9.16
N ALA A 21 -6.35 6.47 10.41
CA ALA A 21 -6.42 7.38 11.54
C ALA A 21 -5.36 8.49 11.46
N ARG A 22 -4.25 8.26 10.73
CA ARG A 22 -3.17 9.24 10.56
C ARG A 22 -3.45 10.25 9.44
N PHE A 23 -4.44 9.98 8.59
CA PHE A 23 -4.78 10.82 7.44
C PHE A 23 -6.09 11.60 7.69
N ALA A 24 -6.10 12.42 8.76
CA ALA A 24 -7.29 13.17 9.14
C ALA A 24 -7.78 14.13 8.04
N GLN A 25 -6.88 14.58 7.18
CA GLN A 25 -7.20 15.53 6.11
C GLN A 25 -7.71 14.88 4.83
N MET A 26 -7.57 13.56 4.72
CA MET A 26 -8.04 12.85 3.54
C MET A 26 -9.56 12.72 3.56
N SER A 27 -10.21 12.90 2.40
CA SER A 27 -11.66 12.76 2.30
C SER A 27 -12.11 11.33 2.64
N ALA A 28 -13.34 11.22 3.16
CA ALA A 28 -13.93 9.91 3.45
C ALA A 28 -14.02 9.04 2.18
N ARG A 29 -14.32 9.66 1.03
CA ARG A 29 -14.40 8.98 -0.25
C ARG A 29 -13.04 8.42 -0.67
N GLY A 30 -11.96 9.19 -0.50
CA GLY A 30 -10.59 8.75 -0.80
C GLY A 30 -10.16 7.59 0.07
N LYS A 31 -10.48 7.64 1.37
CA LYS A 31 -10.21 6.55 2.31
C LYS A 31 -10.98 5.29 1.93
N ALA A 32 -12.26 5.43 1.60
CA ALA A 32 -13.12 4.31 1.21
C ALA A 32 -12.61 3.64 -0.07
N LEU A 33 -12.18 4.44 -1.05
CA LEU A 33 -11.59 3.92 -2.28
C LEU A 33 -10.31 3.11 -1.97
N ALA A 34 -9.42 3.66 -1.17
CA ALA A 34 -8.18 3.00 -0.82
C ALA A 34 -8.45 1.67 -0.09
N ARG A 35 -9.45 1.64 0.79
CA ARG A 35 -9.84 0.41 1.49
C ARG A 35 -10.34 -0.65 0.51
N ARG A 36 -11.16 -0.28 -0.47
CA ARG A 36 -11.65 -1.23 -1.47
C ARG A 36 -10.52 -1.87 -2.27
N VAL A 37 -9.49 -1.11 -2.57
CA VAL A 37 -8.33 -1.64 -3.30
C VAL A 37 -7.41 -2.45 -2.38
N LEU A 38 -6.95 -1.86 -1.28
CA LEU A 38 -5.89 -2.44 -0.45
C LEU A 38 -6.37 -3.58 0.43
N VAL A 39 -7.61 -3.54 0.92
CA VAL A 39 -8.18 -4.57 1.79
C VAL A 39 -9.03 -5.55 0.99
N ASP A 40 -10.00 -5.04 0.23
CA ASP A 40 -11.00 -5.86 -0.46
C ASP A 40 -10.51 -6.43 -1.79
N GLY A 41 -9.42 -5.91 -2.34
CA GLY A 41 -8.81 -6.46 -3.53
C GLY A 41 -9.37 -5.97 -4.86
N LEU A 42 -10.15 -4.88 -4.88
CA LEU A 42 -10.64 -4.29 -6.13
C LEU A 42 -9.48 -3.65 -6.90
N SER A 43 -9.62 -3.58 -8.23
CA SER A 43 -8.71 -2.78 -9.03
C SER A 43 -8.95 -1.30 -8.77
N ILE A 44 -7.93 -0.46 -9.00
CA ILE A 44 -8.08 0.99 -8.83
C ILE A 44 -9.15 1.53 -9.77
N ALA A 45 -9.21 1.04 -11.01
CA ALA A 45 -10.21 1.48 -11.98
C ALA A 45 -11.64 1.21 -11.49
N ASP A 46 -11.89 0.02 -10.97
CA ASP A 46 -13.22 -0.35 -10.48
C ASP A 46 -13.59 0.43 -9.22
N ALA A 47 -12.66 0.60 -8.30
CA ALA A 47 -12.89 1.37 -7.08
C ALA A 47 -13.13 2.85 -7.39
N ALA A 48 -12.37 3.43 -8.31
CA ALA A 48 -12.57 4.82 -8.73
C ALA A 48 -13.95 5.02 -9.33
N ARG A 49 -14.39 4.07 -10.15
CA ARG A 49 -15.74 4.10 -10.76
C ARG A 49 -16.83 4.04 -9.68
N GLU A 50 -16.65 3.17 -8.70
CA GLU A 50 -17.60 3.00 -7.60
C GLU A 50 -17.81 4.31 -6.82
N PHE A 51 -16.73 5.06 -6.60
CA PHE A 51 -16.77 6.28 -5.80
C PHE A 51 -16.84 7.57 -6.63
N GLY A 52 -16.99 7.45 -7.95
CA GLY A 52 -17.08 8.61 -8.83
C GLY A 52 -15.81 9.46 -8.87
N LEU A 53 -14.65 8.85 -8.71
CA LEU A 53 -13.36 9.52 -8.76
C LEU A 53 -12.60 9.14 -10.02
N SER A 54 -11.67 9.99 -10.43
CA SER A 54 -10.79 9.66 -11.56
C SER A 54 -9.81 8.56 -11.14
N ARG A 55 -9.31 7.83 -12.13
CA ARG A 55 -8.31 6.79 -11.90
C ARG A 55 -7.03 7.37 -11.28
N GLU A 56 -6.64 8.57 -11.72
CA GLU A 56 -5.47 9.27 -11.19
C GLU A 56 -5.64 9.59 -9.71
N ARG A 57 -6.81 10.08 -9.33
CA ARG A 57 -7.13 10.38 -7.94
C ARG A 57 -7.11 9.10 -7.11
N GLY A 58 -7.69 8.02 -7.64
CA GLY A 58 -7.67 6.72 -7.00
C GLY A 58 -6.24 6.22 -6.75
N THR A 59 -5.38 6.35 -7.76
CA THR A 59 -3.97 5.96 -7.64
C THR A 59 -3.26 6.75 -6.54
N GLN A 60 -3.50 8.06 -6.47
CA GLN A 60 -2.91 8.91 -5.44
C GLN A 60 -3.33 8.48 -4.03
N CYS A 61 -4.62 8.17 -3.84
CA CYS A 61 -5.13 7.73 -2.55
C CYS A 61 -4.49 6.39 -2.12
N VAL A 62 -4.44 5.43 -3.03
CA VAL A 62 -3.87 4.12 -2.75
C VAL A 62 -2.38 4.23 -2.41
N ARG A 63 -1.63 5.04 -3.16
CA ARG A 63 -0.20 5.23 -2.92
C ARG A 63 0.10 5.85 -1.56
N LYS A 64 -0.72 6.78 -1.10
CA LYS A 64 -0.54 7.38 0.23
C LYS A 64 -0.59 6.32 1.32
N PHE A 65 -1.57 5.41 1.25
CA PHE A 65 -1.69 4.33 2.22
C PHE A 65 -0.55 3.32 2.10
N ASP A 66 -0.19 2.94 0.87
CA ASP A 66 0.90 2.00 0.64
C ASP A 66 2.23 2.53 1.17
N ASN A 67 2.53 3.79 0.88
CA ASN A 67 3.77 4.42 1.34
C ASN A 67 3.86 4.49 2.87
N ALA A 68 2.72 4.60 3.56
CA ALA A 68 2.71 4.67 5.02
C ALA A 68 3.09 3.35 5.68
N LEU A 69 3.11 2.24 4.93
CA LEU A 69 3.56 0.94 5.42
C LEU A 69 5.08 0.81 5.47
N TYR A 70 5.79 1.73 4.84
CA TYR A 70 7.25 1.67 4.70
C TYR A 70 7.94 2.70 5.58
N PRO A 71 9.19 2.45 5.98
CA PRO A 71 9.97 3.48 6.68
C PRO A 71 10.14 4.73 5.84
N ALA A 72 10.18 5.89 6.49
CA ALA A 72 10.24 7.17 5.81
C ALA A 72 11.52 7.38 4.99
N ASP A 73 12.62 6.70 5.38
CA ASP A 73 13.91 6.82 4.71
C ASP A 73 14.09 5.84 3.55
N TRP A 74 13.12 4.96 3.33
CA TRP A 74 13.20 4.05 2.20
C TRP A 74 12.89 4.79 0.89
N VAL A 75 13.60 4.40 -0.16
CA VAL A 75 13.49 5.04 -1.47
C VAL A 75 12.72 4.13 -2.42
N SER A 76 11.78 4.72 -3.17
CA SER A 76 11.06 4.01 -4.23
C SER A 76 11.64 4.41 -5.58
N ALA A 77 11.82 3.42 -6.45
CA ALA A 77 12.32 3.65 -7.80
C ALA A 77 11.62 2.73 -8.78
N VAL A 78 11.46 3.17 -10.01
CA VAL A 78 10.97 2.32 -11.09
C VAL A 78 12.17 1.67 -11.75
N VAL A 79 12.21 0.33 -11.75
CA VAL A 79 13.30 -0.42 -12.37
C VAL A 79 12.74 -1.34 -13.45
N ARG A 80 13.56 -1.58 -14.48
CA ARG A 80 13.23 -2.50 -15.57
C ARG A 80 14.25 -3.61 -15.56
N LEU A 81 13.79 -4.82 -15.25
CA LEU A 81 14.66 -5.99 -15.12
C LEU A 81 14.03 -7.18 -15.84
N PRO A 82 14.84 -8.15 -16.26
CA PRO A 82 14.29 -9.43 -16.71
C PRO A 82 13.42 -10.06 -15.61
N PRO A 83 12.40 -10.88 -15.98
CA PRO A 83 11.44 -11.39 -15.01
C PRO A 83 12.06 -12.10 -13.80
N ALA A 84 13.11 -12.90 -14.00
CA ALA A 84 13.76 -13.62 -12.92
C ALA A 84 14.41 -12.67 -11.91
N LEU A 85 15.07 -11.62 -12.40
CA LEU A 85 15.69 -10.62 -11.54
C LEU A 85 14.65 -9.76 -10.83
N MET A 86 13.53 -9.47 -11.49
CA MET A 86 12.44 -8.72 -10.87
C MET A 86 11.86 -9.49 -9.69
N LEU A 87 11.68 -10.80 -9.82
CA LEU A 87 11.21 -11.64 -8.72
C LEU A 87 12.20 -11.63 -7.55
N ALA A 88 13.50 -11.68 -7.84
CA ALA A 88 14.53 -11.62 -6.81
C ALA A 88 14.47 -10.30 -6.04
N VAL A 89 14.32 -9.17 -6.75
CA VAL A 89 14.21 -7.84 -6.13
C VAL A 89 12.95 -7.74 -5.26
N GLN A 90 11.82 -8.26 -5.74
CA GLN A 90 10.58 -8.26 -4.97
C GLN A 90 10.70 -9.08 -3.69
N GLU A 91 11.40 -10.22 -3.73
CA GLU A 91 11.65 -11.01 -2.54
C GLU A 91 12.56 -10.27 -1.55
N MET A 92 13.57 -9.56 -2.03
CA MET A 92 14.44 -8.74 -1.19
C MET A 92 13.64 -7.65 -0.48
N GLU A 93 12.76 -6.96 -1.19
CA GLU A 93 11.88 -5.94 -0.60
C GLU A 93 10.99 -6.55 0.48
N LYS A 94 10.37 -7.68 0.17
CA LYS A 94 9.46 -8.37 1.08
C LYS A 94 10.16 -8.80 2.36
N GLU A 95 11.35 -9.38 2.24
CA GLU A 95 12.14 -9.81 3.39
C GLU A 95 12.59 -8.61 4.25
N ALA A 96 13.06 -7.55 3.60
CA ALA A 96 13.47 -6.33 4.29
C ALA A 96 12.31 -5.71 5.07
N LEU A 97 11.14 -5.66 4.44
CA LEU A 97 9.95 -5.08 5.08
C LEU A 97 9.47 -5.93 6.25
N ALA A 98 9.46 -7.26 6.09
CA ALA A 98 9.08 -8.18 7.16
C ALA A 98 10.02 -8.05 8.36
N LYS A 99 11.33 -7.95 8.11
CA LYS A 99 12.33 -7.76 9.16
C LYS A 99 12.12 -6.44 9.90
N TRP A 100 11.90 -5.37 9.16
CA TRP A 100 11.66 -4.05 9.76
C TRP A 100 10.41 -4.05 10.64
N ARG A 101 9.33 -4.66 10.16
CA ARG A 101 8.08 -4.75 10.92
C ARG A 101 8.24 -5.58 12.19
N ALA A 102 8.98 -6.69 12.10
CA ALA A 102 9.26 -7.53 13.27
C ALA A 102 10.09 -6.79 14.33
N GLU A 103 11.10 -6.06 13.91
CA GLU A 103 11.93 -5.25 14.81
C GLU A 103 11.10 -4.16 15.49
N ARG A 104 10.22 -3.51 14.73
CA ARG A 104 9.36 -2.47 15.26
C ARG A 104 8.36 -3.04 16.28
N ALA A 105 7.78 -4.19 15.98
CA ALA A 105 6.85 -4.86 16.90
C ALA A 105 7.56 -5.23 18.20
N ALA A 106 8.78 -5.74 18.12
CA ALA A 106 9.57 -6.10 19.30
C ALA A 106 9.86 -4.88 20.18
N VAL A 107 10.16 -3.74 19.57
CA VAL A 107 10.38 -2.49 20.31
C VAL A 107 9.11 -2.03 21.01
N LEU A 108 7.96 -2.13 20.33
CA LEU A 108 6.68 -1.73 20.91
C LEU A 108 6.24 -2.64 22.07
N GLU A 109 6.55 -3.92 21.98
CA GLU A 109 6.23 -4.88 23.06
C GLU A 109 7.03 -4.62 24.34
N LYS A 110 8.22 -4.05 24.21
CA LYS A 110 9.08 -3.75 25.36
C LYS A 110 8.66 -2.49 26.12
N ARG A 111 7.69 -1.77 25.62
CA ARG A 111 7.13 -0.61 26.30
C ARG A 111 5.92 -1.01 27.12
#